data_517636445ecdd39abfd51c0c277f563a
#
_entry.id   517636445ecdd39abfd51c0c277f563a
#
_cell.length_a   1.000
_cell.length_b   1.000
_cell.length_c   1.000
_cell.angle_alpha   90.00
_cell.angle_beta   90.00
_cell.angle_gamma   90.00
#
_symmetry.space_group_name_H-M   'P 1'
#
loop_
_entity.id
_entity.type
_entity.pdbx_description
1 polymer ?
#
loop_
_entity_poly.entity_id
_entity_poly.type
_entity_poly.pdbx_seq_one_letter_code
_entity_poly.pdbx_strand_id
1 'polypeptide(L)'
;MINVSNPFPDNEIISFYDCTGMPIFYLHSDGENFYHYDGTPLAYLYNNEFIVSYSGQYLGWLYNGSIIDYKNGTYVFFTVYSSGGPSRPSRKARPSRASRKSRPSKLSCNSRPSRPSRQIRWSERSNMSFFRS
;
A
#
# COMPACT_ATOMS: atom_id res chain seq x y z
N MET A 1 7.27 -10.51 -18.04
CA MET A 1 8.30 -9.57 -17.57
C MET A 1 8.12 -9.32 -16.08
N ILE A 2 9.20 -9.38 -15.32
CA ILE A 2 9.16 -9.11 -13.88
C ILE A 2 9.08 -7.60 -13.66
N ASN A 3 8.08 -7.14 -12.91
CA ASN A 3 7.99 -5.75 -12.50
C ASN A 3 8.69 -5.60 -11.15
N VAL A 4 9.87 -4.95 -11.13
CA VAL A 4 10.65 -4.81 -9.89
C VAL A 4 9.96 -3.90 -8.87
N SER A 5 9.10 -2.96 -9.31
CA SER A 5 8.34 -2.12 -8.38
C SER A 5 7.25 -2.91 -7.68
N ASN A 6 6.69 -3.92 -8.36
CA ASN A 6 5.71 -4.83 -7.79
C ASN A 6 6.28 -6.26 -7.86
N PRO A 7 7.10 -6.66 -6.88
CA PRO A 7 7.71 -8.00 -6.87
C PRO A 7 6.79 -9.06 -6.27
N PHE A 8 5.50 -8.78 -6.08
CA PHE A 8 4.60 -9.67 -5.34
C PHE A 8 4.24 -10.91 -6.16
N PRO A 9 4.36 -12.11 -5.57
CA PRO A 9 3.88 -13.32 -6.23
C PRO A 9 2.37 -13.28 -6.48
N ASP A 10 1.94 -13.91 -7.56
CA ASP A 10 0.51 -14.02 -7.88
C ASP A 10 -0.23 -14.84 -6.83
N ASN A 11 -1.47 -14.44 -6.54
CA ASN A 11 -2.38 -15.17 -5.66
C ASN A 11 -1.91 -15.29 -4.21
N GLU A 12 -0.95 -14.49 -3.78
CA GLU A 12 -0.54 -14.41 -2.38
C GLU A 12 -1.17 -13.22 -1.70
N ILE A 13 -1.35 -13.36 -0.39
CA ILE A 13 -1.75 -12.24 0.47
C ILE A 13 -0.48 -11.57 0.94
N ILE A 14 -0.37 -10.26 0.67
CA ILE A 14 0.84 -9.50 0.97
C ILE A 14 0.54 -8.55 2.12
N SER A 15 1.20 -8.75 3.25
CA SER A 15 1.04 -7.87 4.42
C SER A 15 1.89 -6.61 4.27
N PHE A 16 1.32 -5.47 4.65
CA PHE A 16 2.00 -4.18 4.63
C PHE A 16 2.20 -3.69 6.06
N TYR A 17 3.42 -3.24 6.34
CA TYR A 17 3.89 -2.87 7.68
C TYR A 17 4.22 -1.39 7.73
N ASP A 18 3.92 -0.76 8.85
CA ASP A 18 4.28 0.64 9.06
C ASP A 18 5.76 0.79 9.46
N CYS A 19 6.19 2.03 9.70
CA CYS A 19 7.59 2.32 10.04
C CYS A 19 8.03 1.74 11.38
N THR A 20 7.12 1.23 12.19
CA THR A 20 7.45 0.54 13.45
C THR A 20 7.45 -0.98 13.31
N GLY A 21 7.13 -1.49 12.12
CA GLY A 21 7.02 -2.93 11.86
C GLY A 21 5.66 -3.52 12.20
N MET A 22 4.67 -2.68 12.51
CA MET A 22 3.32 -3.15 12.80
C MET A 22 2.59 -3.45 11.50
N PRO A 23 1.99 -4.66 11.33
CA PRO A 23 1.17 -4.94 10.17
C PRO A 23 -0.14 -4.16 10.26
N ILE A 24 -0.43 -3.37 9.21
CA ILE A 24 -1.58 -2.47 9.20
C ILE A 24 -2.68 -2.98 8.29
N PHE A 25 -2.32 -3.47 7.10
CA PHE A 25 -3.28 -3.93 6.10
C PHE A 25 -2.60 -4.93 5.17
N TYR A 26 -3.37 -5.48 4.25
CA TYR A 26 -2.83 -6.46 3.30
C TYR A 26 -3.43 -6.26 1.91
N LEU A 27 -2.69 -6.71 0.91
CA LEU A 27 -3.19 -6.87 -0.45
C LEU A 27 -3.80 -8.26 -0.53
N HIS A 28 -5.08 -8.34 -0.90
CA HIS A 28 -5.77 -9.62 -1.02
C HIS A 28 -5.20 -10.45 -2.17
N SER A 29 -5.45 -11.74 -2.15
CA SER A 29 -4.94 -12.68 -3.15
C SER A 29 -5.45 -12.41 -4.57
N ASP A 30 -6.47 -11.55 -4.73
CA ASP A 30 -6.89 -11.10 -6.06
C ASP A 30 -5.86 -10.17 -6.73
N GLY A 31 -4.83 -9.74 -5.98
CA GLY A 31 -3.80 -8.86 -6.51
C GLY A 31 -4.26 -7.44 -6.75
N GLU A 32 -5.45 -7.07 -6.30
CA GLU A 32 -6.03 -5.78 -6.64
C GLU A 32 -6.52 -4.99 -5.43
N ASN A 33 -7.15 -5.62 -4.44
CA ASN A 33 -7.83 -4.89 -3.38
C ASN A 33 -7.07 -4.96 -2.05
N PHE A 34 -6.96 -3.81 -1.38
CA PHE A 34 -6.32 -3.68 -0.07
C PHE A 34 -7.38 -3.66 1.02
N TYR A 35 -7.15 -4.42 2.09
CA TYR A 35 -8.07 -4.53 3.22
C TYR A 35 -7.34 -4.33 4.53
N HIS A 36 -7.97 -3.60 5.44
CA HIS A 36 -7.56 -3.62 6.84
C HIS A 36 -7.79 -5.01 7.42
N TYR A 37 -7.08 -5.36 8.47
CA TYR A 37 -7.25 -6.69 9.09
C TYR A 37 -8.65 -6.90 9.69
N ASP A 38 -9.40 -5.81 9.95
CA ASP A 38 -10.80 -5.91 10.39
C ASP A 38 -11.78 -6.19 9.25
N GLY A 39 -11.29 -6.33 8.03
CA GLY A 39 -12.10 -6.61 6.85
C GLY A 39 -12.54 -5.39 6.06
N THR A 40 -12.23 -4.19 6.52
CA THR A 40 -12.63 -2.96 5.82
C THR A 40 -11.83 -2.79 4.54
N PRO A 41 -12.48 -2.64 3.36
CA PRO A 41 -11.75 -2.33 2.13
C PRO A 41 -11.21 -0.90 2.18
N LEU A 42 -9.96 -0.72 1.77
CA LEU A 42 -9.25 0.57 1.90
C LEU A 42 -9.02 1.25 0.57
N ALA A 43 -8.57 0.50 -0.43
CA ALA A 43 -8.13 1.05 -1.70
C ALA A 43 -7.91 -0.10 -2.67
N TYR A 44 -7.55 0.22 -3.91
CA TYR A 44 -7.20 -0.80 -4.88
C TYR A 44 -5.91 -0.45 -5.61
N LEU A 45 -5.29 -1.46 -6.21
CA LEU A 45 -4.06 -1.32 -6.97
C LEU A 45 -4.42 -1.11 -8.44
N TYR A 46 -4.09 0.06 -8.98
CA TYR A 46 -4.41 0.45 -10.35
C TYR A 46 -3.17 0.32 -11.23
N ASN A 47 -3.31 -0.32 -12.38
CA ASN A 47 -2.21 -0.56 -13.32
C ASN A 47 -1.00 -1.24 -12.67
N ASN A 48 -1.24 -2.06 -11.65
CA ASN A 48 -0.18 -2.77 -10.93
C ASN A 48 0.88 -1.83 -10.32
N GLU A 49 0.53 -0.58 -10.14
CA GLU A 49 1.49 0.44 -9.72
C GLU A 49 0.93 1.44 -8.71
N PHE A 50 -0.30 1.90 -8.91
CA PHE A 50 -0.85 3.01 -8.12
C PHE A 50 -1.83 2.53 -7.07
N ILE A 51 -1.72 3.08 -5.87
CA ILE A 51 -2.70 2.84 -4.80
C ILE A 51 -3.74 3.96 -4.93
N VAL A 52 -4.98 3.59 -5.25
CA VAL A 52 -6.06 4.52 -5.54
C VAL A 52 -7.23 4.23 -4.61
N SER A 53 -7.80 5.26 -4.00
CA SER A 53 -8.99 5.12 -3.17
C SER A 53 -10.20 4.81 -4.06
N TYR A 54 -11.25 4.23 -3.47
CA TYR A 54 -12.47 3.94 -4.24
C TYR A 54 -13.16 5.21 -4.73
N SER A 55 -12.83 6.37 -4.15
CA SER A 55 -13.30 7.67 -4.64
C SER A 55 -12.48 8.22 -5.80
N GLY A 56 -11.42 7.52 -6.21
CA GLY A 56 -10.62 7.89 -7.38
C GLY A 56 -9.38 8.72 -7.08
N GLN A 57 -9.03 8.89 -5.83
CA GLN A 57 -7.87 9.70 -5.44
C GLN A 57 -6.60 8.85 -5.46
N TYR A 58 -5.53 9.35 -6.07
CA TYR A 58 -4.22 8.71 -6.05
C TYR A 58 -3.56 8.95 -4.69
N LEU A 59 -3.35 7.88 -3.93
CA LEU A 59 -2.78 7.94 -2.58
C LEU A 59 -1.27 7.76 -2.59
N GLY A 60 -0.78 6.84 -3.42
CA GLY A 60 0.64 6.52 -3.47
C GLY A 60 0.95 5.60 -4.64
N TRP A 61 2.18 5.13 -4.71
CA TRP A 61 2.58 4.17 -5.73
C TRP A 61 3.53 3.13 -5.16
N LEU A 62 3.58 1.97 -5.81
CA LEU A 62 4.53 0.92 -5.46
C LEU A 62 5.92 1.26 -5.99
N TYR A 63 6.94 1.04 -5.17
CA TYR A 63 8.33 1.16 -5.56
C TYR A 63 9.14 0.11 -4.83
N ASN A 64 9.69 -0.85 -5.58
CA ASN A 64 10.52 -1.94 -5.03
C ASN A 64 9.88 -2.61 -3.80
N GLY A 65 8.59 -2.91 -3.88
CA GLY A 65 7.86 -3.62 -2.83
C GLY A 65 7.35 -2.74 -1.69
N SER A 66 7.62 -1.45 -1.72
CA SER A 66 7.16 -0.48 -0.72
C SER A 66 6.13 0.46 -1.34
N ILE A 67 5.39 1.19 -0.50
CA ILE A 67 4.47 2.23 -0.94
C ILE A 67 5.06 3.60 -0.64
N ILE A 68 5.04 4.46 -1.65
CA ILE A 68 5.51 5.84 -1.58
C ILE A 68 4.31 6.77 -1.57
N ASP A 69 4.34 7.77 -0.69
CA ASP A 69 3.25 8.73 -0.51
C ASP A 69 3.25 9.77 -1.64
N TYR A 70 2.12 9.95 -2.31
CA TYR A 70 1.98 10.97 -3.35
C TYR A 70 2.11 12.39 -2.83
N LYS A 71 1.90 12.62 -1.53
CA LYS A 71 1.97 13.97 -0.97
C LYS A 71 3.38 14.53 -0.95
N ASN A 72 4.38 13.67 -0.66
CA ASN A 72 5.74 14.17 -0.42
C ASN A 72 6.86 13.24 -0.86
N GLY A 73 6.53 12.09 -1.45
CA GLY A 73 7.56 11.15 -1.92
C GLY A 73 8.24 10.33 -0.84
N THR A 74 7.70 10.30 0.37
CA THR A 74 8.29 9.55 1.47
C THR A 74 7.71 8.14 1.55
N TYR A 75 8.46 7.21 2.18
CA TYR A 75 8.04 5.82 2.34
C TYR A 75 6.97 5.71 3.42
N VAL A 76 5.87 5.01 3.10
CA VAL A 76 4.72 4.88 4.02
C VAL A 76 4.64 3.49 4.61
N PHE A 77 4.78 2.46 3.77
CA PHE A 77 4.65 1.06 4.18
C PHE A 77 5.67 0.20 3.46
N PHE A 78 6.04 -0.90 4.10
CA PHE A 78 6.94 -1.87 3.49
C PHE A 78 6.35 -3.29 3.58
N THR A 79 6.95 -4.21 2.84
CA THR A 79 6.57 -5.62 2.82
C THR A 79 7.81 -6.50 2.97
N VAL A 80 7.61 -7.81 3.06
CA VAL A 80 8.73 -8.76 3.05
C VAL A 80 9.52 -8.70 1.75
N TYR A 81 8.94 -8.14 0.71
CA TYR A 81 9.56 -8.03 -0.62
C TYR A 81 10.25 -6.68 -0.84
N SER A 82 10.20 -5.78 0.14
CA SER A 82 10.79 -4.45 -0.01
C SER A 82 12.31 -4.51 -0.14
N SER A 83 12.86 -3.66 -1.01
CA SER A 83 14.30 -3.48 -1.16
C SER A 83 14.62 -2.00 -1.25
N GLY A 84 15.77 -1.59 -0.70
CA GLY A 84 16.16 -0.19 -0.66
C GLY A 84 15.29 0.62 0.30
N GLY A 85 15.44 1.94 0.25
CA GLY A 85 14.67 2.86 1.09
C GLY A 85 15.24 3.01 2.50
N PRO A 86 14.45 3.59 3.43
CA PRO A 86 14.91 3.74 4.81
C PRO A 86 15.05 2.37 5.50
N SER A 87 15.83 2.35 6.57
CA SER A 87 16.00 1.12 7.36
C SER A 87 14.65 0.62 7.85
N ARG A 88 14.43 -0.68 7.71
CA ARG A 88 13.17 -1.32 8.07
C ARG A 88 13.32 -2.05 9.40
N PRO A 89 12.38 -1.83 10.34
CA PRO A 89 12.39 -2.56 11.61
C PRO A 89 11.97 -4.02 11.42
N SER A 90 12.13 -4.82 12.46
CA SER A 90 11.61 -6.17 12.50
C SER A 90 10.08 -6.13 12.37
N ARG A 91 9.55 -7.07 11.60
CA ARG A 91 8.11 -7.17 11.40
C ARG A 91 7.47 -7.87 12.60
N LYS A 92 6.40 -7.28 13.12
CA LYS A 92 5.63 -7.87 14.23
C LYS A 92 4.65 -8.90 13.69
N ALA A 93 4.13 -9.75 14.57
CA ALA A 93 3.21 -10.80 14.20
C ALA A 93 1.94 -10.22 13.59
N ARG A 94 1.43 -10.89 12.55
CA ARG A 94 0.23 -10.46 11.86
C ARG A 94 -1.01 -10.88 12.67
N PRO A 95 -2.02 -10.01 12.79
CA PRO A 95 -3.29 -10.40 13.37
C PRO A 95 -4.05 -11.33 12.43
N SER A 96 -5.07 -11.99 12.95
CA SER A 96 -6.00 -12.75 12.13
C SER A 96 -6.79 -11.80 11.23
N ARG A 97 -7.06 -12.24 10.02
CA ARG A 97 -7.87 -11.45 9.08
C ARG A 97 -9.35 -11.72 9.37
N ALA A 98 -10.10 -10.65 9.62
CA ALA A 98 -11.56 -10.74 9.71
C ALA A 98 -12.16 -10.92 8.31
N SER A 99 -13.39 -11.37 8.24
CA SER A 99 -14.12 -11.51 6.97
C SER A 99 -14.14 -10.17 6.24
N ARG A 100 -13.88 -10.22 4.95
CA ARG A 100 -13.84 -9.01 4.13
C ARG A 100 -15.25 -8.47 3.92
N LYS A 101 -15.41 -7.18 4.14
CA LYS A 101 -16.66 -6.47 3.91
C LYS A 101 -16.82 -6.15 2.43
N SER A 102 -18.04 -5.83 2.01
CA SER A 102 -18.31 -5.46 0.62
C SER A 102 -17.50 -4.25 0.21
N ARG A 103 -16.96 -4.30 -1.01
CA ARG A 103 -16.20 -3.18 -1.55
C ARG A 103 -17.11 -2.09 -2.09
N PRO A 104 -16.76 -0.80 -1.88
CA PRO A 104 -17.44 0.27 -2.59
C PRO A 104 -17.25 0.15 -4.09
N SER A 105 -18.13 0.76 -4.86
CA SER A 105 -17.92 0.90 -6.30
C SER A 105 -16.73 1.82 -6.54
N LYS A 106 -15.93 1.49 -7.56
CA LYS A 106 -14.83 2.36 -7.98
C LYS A 106 -15.40 3.55 -8.72
N LEU A 107 -15.14 4.75 -8.22
CA LEU A 107 -15.44 5.97 -8.95
C LEU A 107 -14.34 6.25 -9.96
N SER A 108 -14.62 7.12 -10.93
CA SER A 108 -13.62 7.51 -11.93
C SER A 108 -12.39 8.06 -11.24
N CYS A 109 -11.21 7.65 -11.72
CA CYS A 109 -9.96 8.18 -11.19
C CYS A 109 -9.85 9.67 -11.47
N ASN A 110 -9.38 10.41 -10.49
CA ASN A 110 -8.98 11.80 -10.69
C ASN A 110 -7.81 11.85 -11.66
N SER A 111 -7.49 13.06 -12.14
CA SER A 111 -6.27 13.24 -12.93
C SER A 111 -5.08 12.80 -12.06
N ARG A 112 -4.18 12.01 -12.65
CA ARG A 112 -3.01 11.55 -11.94
C ARG A 112 -2.07 12.72 -11.66
N PRO A 113 -1.75 13.01 -10.39
CA PRO A 113 -0.82 14.09 -10.09
C PRO A 113 0.61 13.72 -10.49
N SER A 114 1.45 14.71 -10.67
CA SER A 114 2.88 14.50 -10.88
C SER A 114 3.47 13.90 -9.62
N ARG A 115 4.38 12.94 -9.79
CA ARG A 115 5.05 12.32 -8.64
C ARG A 115 6.05 13.29 -8.03
N PRO A 116 6.02 13.49 -6.70
CA PRO A 116 7.11 14.19 -6.03
C PRO A 116 8.39 13.35 -6.10
N SER A 117 9.53 13.98 -5.89
CA SER A 117 10.80 13.26 -5.80
C SER A 117 10.76 12.30 -4.63
N ARG A 118 11.23 11.05 -4.87
CA ARG A 118 11.27 10.04 -3.83
C ARG A 118 12.36 10.40 -2.81
N GLN A 119 12.01 10.33 -1.55
CA GLN A 119 12.92 10.64 -0.44
C GLN A 119 13.15 9.42 0.42
N ILE A 120 14.40 9.19 0.84
CA ILE A 120 14.78 8.02 1.62
C ILE A 120 14.53 8.32 3.10
N ARG A 121 13.26 8.40 3.47
CA ARG A 121 12.83 8.57 4.85
C ARG A 121 11.39 8.12 5.00
N TRP A 122 10.99 7.84 6.24
CA TRP A 122 9.61 7.44 6.54
C TRP A 122 8.68 8.66 6.57
N SER A 123 7.47 8.44 6.09
CA SER A 123 6.40 9.42 6.14
C SER A 123 5.85 9.53 7.56
N GLU A 124 5.40 10.72 7.94
CA GLU A 124 4.61 10.92 9.16
C GLU A 124 3.24 10.26 9.05
N ARG A 125 2.80 9.91 7.84
CA ARG A 125 1.54 9.22 7.58
C ARG A 125 1.71 7.73 7.42
N SER A 126 2.76 7.14 8.01
CA SER A 126 2.99 5.70 8.03
C SER A 126 2.03 5.01 9.01
N ASN A 127 0.73 5.13 8.74
CA ASN A 127 -0.37 4.60 9.54
C ASN A 127 -1.65 4.71 8.72
N MET A 128 -2.81 4.48 9.35
CA MET A 128 -4.10 4.52 8.65
C MET A 128 -4.45 5.90 8.08
N SER A 129 -3.82 6.98 8.55
CA SER A 129 -4.09 8.31 7.99
C SER A 129 -3.71 8.43 6.52
N PHE A 130 -2.84 7.55 6.02
CA PHE A 130 -2.52 7.47 4.58
C PHE A 130 -3.78 7.30 3.74
N PHE A 131 -4.76 6.52 4.23
CA PHE A 131 -5.99 6.23 3.50
C PHE A 131 -7.08 7.29 3.71
N ARG A 132 -6.84 8.28 4.58
CA ARG A 132 -7.81 9.34 4.93
C ARG A 132 -7.43 10.65 4.27
N SER A 133 -7.31 10.64 2.99
CA SER A 133 -6.91 11.85 2.25
C SER A 133 -8.12 12.61 1.74
#